data_2e6aebdf76d2d92bfd4fc3fa951a8033
#
_entry.id   2e6aebdf76d2d92bfd4fc3fa951a8033
#
_cell.length_a   1.000
_cell.length_b   1.000
_cell.length_c   1.000
_cell.angle_alpha   90.00
_cell.angle_beta   90.00
_cell.angle_gamma   90.00
#
_symmetry.space_group_name_H-M   'P 1'
#
loop_
_entity.id
_entity.type
_entity.pdbx_description
1 polymer ?
#
loop_
_entity_poly.entity_id
_entity_poly.type
_entity_poly.pdbx_seq_one_letter_code
_entity_poly.pdbx_strand_id
1 'polypeptide(L)' 'MTYAPGQLVRIRARLRADRAGYVDHVTRTQVVLRTGERFSLRTGRLWGAGVSTTRLEPWDARKGAEEAA' A
#
# COMPACT_ATOMS: atom_id res chain seq x y z
N MET A 1 -5.11 9.13 5.91
CA MET A 1 -5.37 8.73 4.51
C MET A 1 -6.49 7.73 4.43
N THR A 2 -7.32 7.85 3.42
CA THR A 2 -8.44 6.94 3.22
C THR A 2 -8.17 6.02 2.04
N TYR A 3 -8.52 4.75 2.21
CA TYR A 3 -8.45 3.74 1.16
C TYR A 3 -9.85 3.20 0.87
N ALA A 4 -10.07 2.72 -0.34
CA ALA A 4 -11.35 2.17 -0.74
C ALA A 4 -11.15 0.86 -1.52
N PRO A 5 -12.13 -0.07 -1.49
CA PRO A 5 -12.06 -1.29 -2.29
C PRO A 5 -11.85 -0.97 -3.78
N GLY A 6 -10.99 -1.71 -4.43
CA GLY A 6 -10.65 -1.52 -5.84
C GLY A 6 -9.62 -0.43 -6.12
N GLN A 7 -9.20 0.32 -5.11
CA GLN A 7 -8.20 1.36 -5.28
C GLN A 7 -6.84 0.78 -5.64
N LEU A 8 -6.16 1.40 -6.59
CA LEU A 8 -4.77 1.07 -6.92
C LEU A 8 -3.85 1.71 -5.88
N VAL A 9 -2.92 0.92 -5.35
CA VAL A 9 -1.97 1.35 -4.32
C VAL A 9 -0.56 0.96 -4.69
N ARG A 10 0.40 1.65 -4.09
CA ARG A 10 1.83 1.36 -4.23
C ARG A 10 2.34 0.72 -2.93
N ILE A 11 3.08 -0.36 -3.07
CA ILE A 11 3.74 -1.04 -1.96
C ILE A 11 5.22 -0.70 -2.05
N ARG A 12 5.70 0.09 -1.11
CA ARG A 12 7.11 0.52 -1.06
C ARG A 12 7.88 -0.30 -0.04
N ALA A 13 8.99 -0.88 -0.49
CA ALA A 13 9.91 -1.61 0.36
C ALA A 13 11.32 -1.01 0.22
N ARG A 14 12.04 -0.94 1.32
CA ARG A 14 13.35 -0.28 1.37
C ARG A 14 14.38 -0.87 0.40
N LEU A 15 14.42 -2.19 0.29
CA LEU A 15 15.44 -2.90 -0.47
C LEU A 15 14.88 -3.61 -1.71
N ARG A 16 13.67 -3.28 -2.13
CA ARG A 16 13.00 -3.90 -3.26
C ARG A 16 12.35 -2.85 -4.12
N ALA A 17 12.13 -3.18 -5.39
CA ALA A 17 11.36 -2.33 -6.28
C ALA A 17 9.93 -2.16 -5.77
N ASP A 18 9.35 -1.00 -5.99
CA ASP A 18 7.96 -0.74 -5.66
C ASP A 18 7.05 -1.66 -6.45
N ARG A 19 5.97 -2.10 -5.81
CA ARG A 19 4.95 -2.94 -6.44
C ARG A 19 3.62 -2.22 -6.47
N ALA A 20 2.82 -2.53 -7.47
CA ALA A 20 1.43 -2.09 -7.53
C ALA A 20 0.52 -3.17 -6.94
N GLY A 21 -0.57 -2.77 -6.31
CA GLY A 21 -1.58 -3.68 -5.79
C GLY A 21 -2.94 -3.02 -5.80
N TYR A 22 -3.98 -3.84 -5.57
CA TYR A 22 -5.34 -3.35 -5.46
C TYR A 22 -5.90 -3.69 -4.08
N VAL A 23 -6.63 -2.73 -3.53
CA VAL A 23 -7.32 -2.94 -2.26
C VAL A 23 -8.51 -3.87 -2.47
N ASP A 24 -8.56 -4.96 -1.69
CA ASP A 24 -9.70 -5.86 -1.67
C ASP A 24 -10.82 -5.28 -0.80
N HIS A 25 -10.47 -4.96 0.45
CA HIS A 25 -11.39 -4.31 1.38
C HIS A 25 -10.61 -3.57 2.47
N VAL A 26 -11.32 -2.74 3.20
CA VAL A 26 -10.76 -1.97 4.31
C VAL A 26 -11.55 -2.33 5.57
N THR A 27 -10.83 -2.66 6.63
CA THR A 27 -11.43 -2.86 7.95
C THR A 27 -11.24 -1.60 8.80
N ARG A 28 -11.65 -1.67 10.05
CA ARG A 28 -11.49 -0.55 10.99
C ARG A 28 -10.01 -0.16 11.22
N THR A 29 -9.09 -1.13 11.12
CA THR A 29 -7.68 -0.93 11.46
C THR A 29 -6.73 -1.32 10.34
N GLN A 30 -7.20 -1.97 9.28
CA GLN A 30 -6.34 -2.55 8.25
C GLN A 30 -6.85 -2.25 6.84
N VAL A 31 -5.90 -2.17 5.91
CA VAL A 31 -6.16 -2.23 4.48
C VAL A 31 -5.73 -3.61 4.01
N VAL A 32 -6.65 -4.38 3.43
CA VAL A 32 -6.39 -5.73 2.95
C VAL A 32 -6.33 -5.70 1.42
N LEU A 33 -5.22 -6.17 0.87
CA LEU A 33 -5.02 -6.22 -0.57
C LEU A 33 -5.56 -7.54 -1.14
N ARG A 34 -5.79 -7.58 -2.46
CA ARG A 34 -6.25 -8.79 -3.15
C ARG A 34 -5.29 -9.97 -3.03
N THR A 35 -4.01 -9.69 -2.81
CA THR A 35 -2.98 -10.70 -2.57
C THR A 35 -3.05 -11.32 -1.18
N GLY A 36 -3.86 -10.76 -0.28
CA GLY A 36 -3.95 -11.16 1.12
C GLY A 36 -3.03 -10.38 2.06
N GLU A 37 -2.19 -9.53 1.54
CA GLU A 37 -1.35 -8.67 2.36
C GLU A 37 -2.20 -7.66 3.11
N ARG A 38 -1.83 -7.38 4.35
CA ARG A 38 -2.55 -6.45 5.23
C ARG A 38 -1.62 -5.34 5.69
N PHE A 39 -2.12 -4.13 5.70
CA PHE A 39 -1.37 -2.96 6.13
C PHE A 39 -2.16 -2.19 7.17
N SER A 40 -1.46 -1.55 8.10
CA SER A 40 -2.12 -0.70 9.09
C SER A 40 -2.73 0.51 8.41
N LEU A 41 -4.02 0.72 8.63
CA LEU A 41 -4.73 1.91 8.14
C LEU A 41 -4.16 3.19 8.74
N ARG A 42 -3.65 3.11 9.96
CA ARG A 42 -3.12 4.26 10.69
C ARG A 42 -1.71 4.64 10.24
N THR A 43 -0.82 3.67 10.07
CA THR A 43 0.60 3.92 9.81
C THR A 43 1.05 3.59 8.40
N GLY A 44 0.27 2.81 7.66
CA GLY A 44 0.63 2.31 6.34
C GLY A 44 1.66 1.19 6.35
N ARG A 45 2.08 0.73 7.51
CA ARG A 45 3.09 -0.34 7.63
C ARG A 45 2.48 -1.73 7.45
N LEU A 46 3.29 -2.65 6.95
CA LEU A 46 2.88 -4.04 6.80
C LEU A 46 2.48 -4.64 8.15
N TRP A 47 1.30 -5.25 8.20
CA TRP A 47 0.74 -5.80 9.42
C TRP A 47 1.34 -7.18 9.71
N GLY A 48 1.65 -7.43 10.99
CA GLY A 48 2.11 -8.75 11.45
C GLY A 48 3.56 -9.08 11.18
N ALA A 49 4.31 -8.20 10.55
CA ALA A 49 5.71 -8.44 10.20
C ALA A 49 6.70 -7.93 11.27
N GLY A 50 6.22 -7.56 12.44
CA GLY A 50 7.07 -6.95 13.46
C GLY A 50 7.61 -5.61 12.99
N VAL A 51 8.93 -5.45 13.01
CA VAL A 51 9.57 -4.25 12.47
C VAL A 51 9.73 -4.42 10.96
N SER A 52 8.93 -3.69 10.19
CA SER A 52 9.00 -3.72 8.72
C SER A 52 9.17 -2.31 8.16
N THR A 53 9.97 -2.20 7.10
CA THR A 53 10.11 -0.96 6.34
C THR A 53 9.13 -0.89 5.17
N THR A 54 8.38 -1.96 4.92
CA THR A 54 7.37 -2.01 3.86
C THR A 54 6.19 -1.13 4.22
N ARG A 55 5.82 -0.23 3.32
CA ARG A 55 4.72 0.71 3.52
C ARG A 55 3.77 0.71 2.34
N LEU A 56 2.51 0.97 2.64
CA LEU A 56 1.47 1.17 1.64
C LEU A 56 1.25 2.67 1.46
N GLU A 57 1.07 3.09 0.21
CA GLU A 57 0.64 4.46 -0.09
C GLU A 57 -0.31 4.46 -1.29
N PRO A 58 -1.19 5.47 -1.41
CA PRO A 58 -2.05 5.59 -2.59
C PRO A 58 -1.20 5.73 -3.84
N TRP A 59 -1.63 5.07 -4.92
CA TRP A 59 -0.98 5.26 -6.21
C TRP A 59 -1.31 6.65 -6.75
N ASP A 60 -0.28 7.42 -7.01
CA ASP A 60 -0.41 8.72 -7.66
C ASP A 60 0.13 8.62 -9.08
N ALA A 61 -0.78 8.49 -10.04
CA ALA A 61 -0.42 8.38 -11.46
C ALA A 61 0.32 9.62 -11.97
N ARG A 62 0.00 10.78 -11.41
CA ARG A 62 0.66 12.05 -11.76
C ARG A 62 2.11 12.05 -11.31
N LYS A 63 2.35 11.65 -10.06
CA LYS A 63 3.69 11.53 -9.51
C LYS A 63 4.49 10.44 -10.22
N GLY A 64 3.86 9.32 -10.55
CA GLY A 64 4.48 8.25 -11.32
C GLY A 64 4.91 8.71 -12.70
N ALA A 65 4.10 9.52 -13.38
CA ALA A 65 4.45 10.11 -14.68
C ALA A 65 5.63 11.07 -14.58
N GLU A 66 5.69 11.87 -13.54
CA GLU A 66 6.81 12.79 -13.29
C GLU A 66 8.11 12.02 -13.02
N GLU A 67 8.05 10.96 -12.24
CA GLU A 67 9.20 10.11 -11.95
C GLU A 67 9.70 9.34 -13.19
N ALA A 68 8.79 8.98 -14.09
CA ALA A 68 9.11 8.27 -15.32
C ALA A 68 9.67 9.20 -16.41
N ALA A 69 9.42 10.47 -16.29
CA ALA A 69 9.93 11.47 -17.22
C ALA A 69 11.35 11.87 -16.83
#